data_3501e6fdd8180f43074ae6f350505e00
#
_entry.id   3501e6fdd8180f43074ae6f350505e00
#
_cell.length_a   1.000
_cell.length_b   1.000
_cell.length_c   1.000
_cell.angle_alpha   90.00
_cell.angle_beta   90.00
_cell.angle_gamma   90.00
#
_symmetry.space_group_name_H-M   'P 1'
#
loop_
_entity.id
_entity.type
_entity.pdbx_description
1 polymer ?
#
loop_
_entity_poly.entity_id
_entity_poly.type
_entity_poly.pdbx_seq_one_letter_code
_entity_poly.pdbx_strand_id
1 'polypeptide(L)'
;MKIIGLTGSIATGKSTIAGWINELGIAIHDSDCAVHELLGPGGGAVEEVLAQFGCHFGTITGGINRKSLGDEVFSTPQKRLKLESIVHPMVRQHRDTFIAEQRRARAAAILLDVPLLFETGGDAMCDYVIVVLASARTTAKRALARPGMTEDKLSSILASQMPSDEKKARADLILDSDLPKDQTRNQLIDWLSVIGLSIVRNE
;
A
#
# COMPACT_ATOMS: atom_id res chain seq x y z
N MET A 1 -7.72 15.03 13.29
CA MET A 1 -7.79 14.03 12.18
C MET A 1 -6.88 12.89 12.57
N LYS A 2 -7.38 11.67 12.61
CA LYS A 2 -6.57 10.47 12.88
C LYS A 2 -5.93 9.97 11.59
N ILE A 3 -4.68 9.53 11.66
CA ILE A 3 -3.96 8.91 10.54
C ILE A 3 -3.85 7.41 10.85
N ILE A 4 -4.50 6.59 10.04
CA ILE A 4 -4.51 5.13 10.19
C ILE A 4 -3.62 4.54 9.09
N GLY A 5 -2.60 3.79 9.47
CA GLY A 5 -1.78 3.01 8.55
C GLY A 5 -2.42 1.65 8.30
N LEU A 6 -2.46 1.20 7.04
CA LEU A 6 -2.88 -0.14 6.68
C LEU A 6 -1.73 -0.87 6.00
N THR A 7 -1.35 -2.00 6.54
CA THR A 7 -0.28 -2.83 5.98
C THR A 7 -0.61 -4.31 6.07
N GLY A 8 0.18 -5.11 5.42
CA GLY A 8 0.04 -6.56 5.40
C GLY A 8 0.93 -7.17 4.33
N SER A 9 1.31 -8.42 4.51
CA SER A 9 2.12 -9.14 3.53
C SER A 9 1.39 -9.33 2.21
N ILE A 10 2.11 -9.75 1.18
CA ILE A 10 1.52 -10.02 -0.13
C ILE A 10 0.29 -10.93 -0.01
N ALA A 11 -0.76 -10.60 -0.74
CA ALA A 11 -1.99 -11.40 -0.87
C ALA A 11 -2.77 -11.70 0.44
N THR A 12 -2.53 -10.97 1.53
CA THR A 12 -3.28 -11.09 2.79
C THR A 12 -4.69 -10.51 2.74
N GLY A 13 -5.10 -9.82 1.68
CA GLY A 13 -6.45 -9.24 1.58
C GLY A 13 -6.54 -7.76 1.97
N LYS A 14 -5.42 -7.06 2.07
CA LYS A 14 -5.32 -5.63 2.40
C LYS A 14 -6.31 -4.75 1.60
N SER A 15 -6.39 -4.95 0.27
CA SER A 15 -7.29 -4.19 -0.60
C SER A 15 -8.78 -4.36 -0.27
N THR A 16 -9.19 -5.51 0.26
CA THR A 16 -10.57 -5.73 0.73
C THR A 16 -10.85 -4.86 1.96
N ILE A 17 -9.91 -4.80 2.89
CA ILE A 17 -10.03 -3.98 4.10
C ILE A 17 -10.03 -2.49 3.72
N ALA A 18 -9.14 -2.06 2.83
CA ALA A 18 -9.13 -0.70 2.30
C ALA A 18 -10.48 -0.35 1.66
N GLY A 19 -11.05 -1.24 0.84
CA GLY A 19 -12.38 -1.06 0.25
C GLY A 19 -13.46 -0.83 1.31
N TRP A 20 -13.51 -1.62 2.37
CA TRP A 20 -14.49 -1.42 3.44
C TRP A 20 -14.31 -0.09 4.18
N ILE A 21 -13.06 0.32 4.43
CA ILE A 21 -12.76 1.62 5.05
C ILE A 21 -13.22 2.78 4.15
N ASN A 22 -13.04 2.65 2.83
CA ASN A 22 -13.54 3.63 1.86
C ASN A 22 -15.06 3.71 1.84
N GLU A 23 -15.75 2.57 1.88
CA GLU A 23 -17.22 2.50 1.98
C GLU A 23 -17.77 3.21 3.23
N LEU A 24 -16.97 3.28 4.29
CA LEU A 24 -17.29 3.99 5.53
C LEU A 24 -17.00 5.51 5.45
N GLY A 25 -16.60 6.02 4.27
CA GLY A 25 -16.35 7.44 4.04
C GLY A 25 -14.99 7.94 4.53
N ILE A 26 -14.05 7.06 4.86
CA ILE A 26 -12.68 7.42 5.23
C ILE A 26 -11.85 7.51 3.95
N ALA A 27 -11.29 8.69 3.67
CA ALA A 27 -10.46 8.92 2.50
C ALA A 27 -9.14 8.11 2.58
N ILE A 28 -8.71 7.58 1.44
CA ILE A 28 -7.56 6.67 1.34
C ILE A 28 -6.49 7.29 0.46
N HIS A 29 -5.24 7.28 0.94
CA HIS A 29 -4.05 7.41 0.12
C HIS A 29 -3.46 6.02 -0.11
N ASP A 30 -3.51 5.54 -1.34
CA ASP A 30 -2.89 4.29 -1.78
C ASP A 30 -1.52 4.62 -2.39
N SER A 31 -0.45 4.15 -1.76
CA SER A 31 0.92 4.43 -2.20
C SER A 31 1.26 3.76 -3.54
N ASP A 32 0.69 2.60 -3.85
CA ASP A 32 0.88 1.93 -5.13
C ASP A 32 0.17 2.69 -6.26
N CYS A 33 -1.03 3.23 -5.97
CA CYS A 33 -1.77 4.10 -6.88
C CYS A 33 -0.99 5.38 -7.15
N ALA A 34 -0.44 6.03 -6.13
CA ALA A 34 0.40 7.22 -6.27
C ALA A 34 1.63 6.96 -7.17
N VAL A 35 2.30 5.82 -7.03
CA VAL A 35 3.39 5.42 -7.95
C VAL A 35 2.86 5.25 -9.38
N HIS A 36 1.67 4.70 -9.57
CA HIS A 36 1.04 4.54 -10.88
C HIS A 36 0.75 5.89 -11.54
N GLU A 37 0.27 6.86 -10.79
CA GLU A 37 0.01 8.23 -11.26
C GLU A 37 1.31 8.95 -11.62
N LEU A 38 2.33 8.88 -10.74
CA LEU A 38 3.63 9.50 -10.97
C LEU A 38 4.37 8.97 -12.20
N LEU A 39 4.18 7.70 -12.54
CA LEU A 39 4.78 7.05 -13.71
C LEU A 39 3.82 6.97 -14.91
N GLY A 40 2.57 7.39 -14.73
CA GLY A 40 1.56 7.44 -15.78
C GLY A 40 1.75 8.60 -16.75
N PRO A 41 0.87 8.75 -17.77
CA PRO A 41 0.91 9.85 -18.71
C PRO A 41 0.83 11.22 -18.00
N GLY A 42 1.85 12.07 -18.22
CA GLY A 42 1.95 13.37 -17.55
C GLY A 42 2.36 13.31 -16.07
N GLY A 43 2.71 12.12 -15.56
CA GLY A 43 3.14 11.94 -14.19
C GLY A 43 4.48 12.61 -13.88
N GLY A 44 4.59 13.16 -12.66
CA GLY A 44 5.74 13.99 -12.27
C GLY A 44 7.09 13.28 -12.27
N ALA A 45 7.13 11.94 -12.21
CA ALA A 45 8.37 11.16 -12.24
C ALA A 45 8.84 10.78 -13.65
N VAL A 46 7.99 10.98 -14.68
CA VAL A 46 8.26 10.47 -16.03
C VAL A 46 9.56 11.04 -16.60
N GLU A 47 9.72 12.36 -16.57
CA GLU A 47 10.89 13.02 -17.17
C GLU A 47 12.20 12.56 -16.52
N GLU A 48 12.26 12.53 -15.20
CA GLU A 48 13.46 12.15 -14.46
C GLU A 48 13.79 10.66 -14.64
N VAL A 49 12.76 9.79 -14.68
CA VAL A 49 12.94 8.36 -14.95
C VAL A 49 13.45 8.12 -16.36
N LEU A 50 12.92 8.81 -17.37
CA LEU A 50 13.41 8.69 -18.75
C LEU A 50 14.84 9.21 -18.90
N ALA A 51 15.17 10.32 -18.26
CA ALA A 51 16.54 10.85 -18.25
C ALA A 51 17.54 9.88 -17.61
N GLN A 52 17.13 9.18 -16.55
CA GLN A 52 18.00 8.27 -15.81
C GLN A 52 18.12 6.88 -16.43
N PHE A 53 17.03 6.33 -16.96
CA PHE A 53 16.98 4.93 -17.43
C PHE A 53 16.92 4.81 -18.95
N GLY A 54 16.57 5.88 -19.66
CA GLY A 54 16.54 5.93 -21.12
C GLY A 54 15.12 6.10 -21.69
N CYS A 55 15.05 6.83 -22.80
CA CYS A 55 13.79 7.18 -23.47
C CYS A 55 13.00 5.97 -24.00
N HIS A 56 13.64 4.81 -24.17
CA HIS A 56 12.98 3.60 -24.63
C HIS A 56 11.98 3.01 -23.63
N PHE A 57 12.01 3.44 -22.37
CA PHE A 57 10.97 3.10 -21.37
C PHE A 57 9.72 3.98 -21.47
N GLY A 58 9.73 5.03 -22.30
CA GLY A 58 8.56 5.85 -22.55
C GLY A 58 7.47 5.12 -23.34
N THR A 59 6.20 5.44 -23.04
CA THR A 59 5.05 4.98 -23.83
C THR A 59 4.59 6.05 -24.80
N ILE A 60 3.83 5.65 -25.84
CA ILE A 60 3.23 6.57 -26.82
C ILE A 60 2.28 7.58 -26.12
N THR A 61 1.70 7.21 -25.00
CA THR A 61 0.80 8.07 -24.22
C THR A 61 1.53 9.02 -23.27
N GLY A 62 2.87 9.02 -23.26
CA GLY A 62 3.67 9.93 -22.43
C GLY A 62 3.90 9.48 -21.00
N GLY A 63 3.68 8.21 -20.68
CA GLY A 63 4.01 7.59 -19.40
C GLY A 63 5.20 6.63 -19.49
N ILE A 64 5.45 5.88 -18.43
CA ILE A 64 6.51 4.86 -18.34
C ILE A 64 5.93 3.47 -18.59
N ASN A 65 6.61 2.66 -19.42
CA ASN A 65 6.38 1.22 -19.51
C ASN A 65 6.92 0.53 -18.25
N ARG A 66 6.08 0.49 -17.22
CA ARG A 66 6.46 -0.03 -15.89
C ARG A 66 6.87 -1.49 -15.90
N LYS A 67 6.33 -2.30 -16.83
CA LYS A 67 6.72 -3.70 -16.95
C LYS A 67 8.17 -3.80 -17.40
N SER A 68 8.51 -3.15 -18.52
CA SER A 68 9.88 -3.16 -19.04
C SER A 68 10.88 -2.53 -18.08
N LEU A 69 10.51 -1.42 -17.43
CA LEU A 69 11.35 -0.79 -16.42
C LEU A 69 11.52 -1.71 -15.19
N GLY A 70 10.46 -2.37 -14.76
CA GLY A 70 10.50 -3.34 -13.67
C GLY A 70 11.44 -4.50 -13.96
N ASP A 71 11.33 -5.12 -15.13
CA ASP A 71 12.20 -6.22 -15.56
C ASP A 71 13.69 -5.78 -15.56
N GLU A 72 13.98 -4.53 -15.94
CA GLU A 72 15.32 -3.95 -15.93
C GLU A 72 15.85 -3.67 -14.51
N VAL A 73 15.04 -3.07 -13.64
CA VAL A 73 15.50 -2.63 -12.31
C VAL A 73 15.51 -3.74 -11.27
N PHE A 74 14.63 -4.73 -11.38
CA PHE A 74 14.58 -5.83 -10.41
C PHE A 74 15.78 -6.78 -10.51
N SER A 75 16.43 -6.85 -11.67
CA SER A 75 17.65 -7.65 -11.88
C SER A 75 18.90 -7.04 -11.25
N THR A 76 18.88 -5.74 -10.89
CA THR A 76 20.06 -4.99 -10.47
C THR A 76 19.76 -4.12 -9.25
N PRO A 77 20.24 -4.46 -8.03
CA PRO A 77 19.97 -3.70 -6.81
C PRO A 77 20.28 -2.20 -6.92
N GLN A 78 21.35 -1.82 -7.61
CA GLN A 78 21.74 -0.42 -7.81
C GLN A 78 20.72 0.35 -8.65
N LYS A 79 20.18 -0.27 -9.71
CA LYS A 79 19.13 0.34 -10.54
C LYS A 79 17.84 0.51 -9.75
N ARG A 80 17.50 -0.48 -8.94
CA ARG A 80 16.35 -0.42 -8.06
C ARG A 80 16.48 0.75 -7.07
N LEU A 81 17.60 0.87 -6.36
CA LEU A 81 17.86 1.98 -5.44
C LEU A 81 17.78 3.33 -6.14
N LYS A 82 18.26 3.41 -7.38
CA LYS A 82 18.20 4.64 -8.17
C LYS A 82 16.76 5.01 -8.51
N LEU A 83 15.93 4.06 -8.94
CA LEU A 83 14.50 4.32 -9.19
C LEU A 83 13.78 4.75 -7.92
N GLU A 84 14.03 4.05 -6.82
CA GLU A 84 13.47 4.38 -5.50
C GLU A 84 13.87 5.79 -5.05
N SER A 85 15.11 6.22 -5.32
CA SER A 85 15.57 7.58 -4.97
C SER A 85 14.85 8.68 -5.74
N ILE A 86 14.30 8.40 -6.92
CA ILE A 86 13.48 9.32 -7.72
C ILE A 86 12.03 9.29 -7.22
N VAL A 87 11.46 8.09 -7.11
CA VAL A 87 10.02 7.93 -6.89
C VAL A 87 9.62 8.18 -5.44
N HIS A 88 10.41 7.75 -4.45
CA HIS A 88 10.03 7.87 -3.04
C HIS A 88 9.82 9.31 -2.55
N PRO A 89 10.65 10.31 -2.91
CA PRO A 89 10.38 11.71 -2.55
C PRO A 89 9.05 12.20 -3.10
N MET A 90 8.73 11.84 -4.35
CA MET A 90 7.51 12.28 -5.01
C MET A 90 6.26 11.61 -4.39
N VAL A 91 6.34 10.31 -4.04
CA VAL A 91 5.26 9.62 -3.31
C VAL A 91 5.05 10.26 -1.94
N ARG A 92 6.12 10.61 -1.23
CA ARG A 92 6.01 11.34 0.05
C ARG A 92 5.31 12.69 -0.12
N GLN A 93 5.70 13.46 -1.13
CA GLN A 93 5.06 14.74 -1.43
C GLN A 93 3.58 14.56 -1.78
N HIS A 94 3.23 13.58 -2.59
CA HIS A 94 1.85 13.24 -2.94
C HIS A 94 1.01 12.92 -1.70
N ARG A 95 1.54 12.08 -0.82
CA ARG A 95 0.93 11.76 0.48
C ARG A 95 0.76 13.00 1.36
N ASP A 96 1.78 13.82 1.48
CA ASP A 96 1.76 15.01 2.35
C ASP A 96 0.75 16.04 1.84
N THR A 97 0.59 16.17 0.52
CA THR A 97 -0.45 16.97 -0.12
C THR A 97 -1.84 16.43 0.23
N PHE A 98 -2.07 15.13 0.07
CA PHE A 98 -3.32 14.47 0.45
C PHE A 98 -3.66 14.70 1.93
N ILE A 99 -2.70 14.51 2.85
CA ILE A 99 -2.89 14.76 4.28
C ILE A 99 -3.30 16.22 4.53
N ALA A 100 -2.65 17.18 3.86
CA ALA A 100 -2.97 18.60 4.01
C ALA A 100 -4.38 18.94 3.51
N GLU A 101 -4.80 18.36 2.40
CA GLU A 101 -6.16 18.51 1.85
C GLU A 101 -7.22 17.96 2.81
N GLN A 102 -7.01 16.75 3.32
CA GLN A 102 -7.96 16.12 4.25
C GLN A 102 -8.04 16.89 5.60
N ARG A 103 -6.92 17.46 6.06
CA ARG A 103 -6.94 18.35 7.23
C ARG A 103 -7.76 19.62 6.98
N ARG A 104 -7.63 20.24 5.80
CA ARG A 104 -8.46 21.42 5.40
C ARG A 104 -9.94 21.04 5.31
N ALA A 105 -10.24 19.86 4.81
CA ALA A 105 -11.61 19.31 4.76
C ALA A 105 -12.15 18.90 6.15
N ARG A 106 -11.34 19.00 7.21
CA ARG A 106 -11.69 18.60 8.58
C ARG A 106 -12.12 17.12 8.68
N ALA A 107 -11.52 16.26 7.87
CA ALA A 107 -11.75 14.83 7.92
C ALA A 107 -11.48 14.30 9.34
N ALA A 108 -12.34 13.41 9.84
CA ALA A 108 -12.15 12.79 11.15
C ALA A 108 -10.95 11.83 11.15
N ALA A 109 -10.77 11.10 10.05
CA ALA A 109 -9.67 10.17 9.84
C ALA A 109 -9.31 10.04 8.36
N ILE A 110 -8.12 9.52 8.10
CA ILE A 110 -7.64 9.08 6.78
C ILE A 110 -6.99 7.70 6.92
N LEU A 111 -6.92 6.98 5.80
CA LEU A 111 -6.17 5.75 5.67
C LEU A 111 -4.94 5.97 4.78
N LEU A 112 -3.78 5.52 5.24
CA LEU A 112 -2.57 5.38 4.43
C LEU A 112 -2.38 3.90 4.11
N ASP A 113 -2.67 3.50 2.88
CA ASP A 113 -2.48 2.14 2.40
C ASP A 113 -1.07 1.95 1.87
N VAL A 114 -0.21 1.31 2.68
CA VAL A 114 1.23 1.16 2.40
C VAL A 114 1.66 -0.28 2.64
N PRO A 115 1.98 -1.05 1.59
CA PRO A 115 2.39 -2.45 1.73
C PRO A 115 3.62 -2.67 2.61
N LEU A 116 4.60 -1.76 2.53
CA LEU A 116 5.87 -1.81 3.27
C LEU A 116 5.94 -0.71 4.34
N LEU A 117 4.85 -0.53 5.10
CA LEU A 117 4.71 0.56 6.07
C LEU A 117 5.82 0.56 7.12
N PHE A 118 6.07 -0.59 7.74
CA PHE A 118 7.07 -0.73 8.79
C PHE A 118 8.49 -0.71 8.24
N GLU A 119 8.68 -1.36 7.09
CA GLU A 119 9.97 -1.46 6.42
C GLU A 119 10.52 -0.10 5.99
N THR A 120 9.62 0.84 5.69
CA THR A 120 9.96 2.21 5.28
C THR A 120 9.88 3.23 6.42
N GLY A 121 9.52 2.80 7.64
CA GLY A 121 9.34 3.69 8.79
C GLY A 121 8.09 4.60 8.65
N GLY A 122 7.15 4.25 7.78
CA GLY A 122 5.95 5.04 7.54
C GLY A 122 4.96 5.01 8.71
N ASP A 123 5.08 4.03 9.60
CA ASP A 123 4.27 3.91 10.81
C ASP A 123 4.51 5.06 11.81
N ALA A 124 5.68 5.69 11.78
CA ALA A 124 5.99 6.82 12.68
C ALA A 124 5.04 8.04 12.50
N MET A 125 4.33 8.14 11.39
CA MET A 125 3.36 9.21 11.15
C MET A 125 1.91 8.80 11.43
N CYS A 126 1.67 7.52 11.72
CA CYS A 126 0.34 6.99 11.97
C CYS A 126 -0.02 7.08 13.46
N ASP A 127 -1.25 7.48 13.75
CA ASP A 127 -1.79 7.41 15.10
C ASP A 127 -2.16 5.96 15.48
N TYR A 128 -2.49 5.15 14.46
CA TYR A 128 -2.84 3.73 14.59
C TYR A 128 -2.39 2.95 13.37
N VAL A 129 -2.08 1.66 13.56
CA VAL A 129 -1.70 0.75 12.48
C VAL A 129 -2.59 -0.50 12.49
N ILE A 130 -3.24 -0.76 11.36
CA ILE A 130 -3.97 -1.99 11.06
C ILE A 130 -3.06 -2.93 10.27
N VAL A 131 -2.89 -4.14 10.77
CA VAL A 131 -2.16 -5.21 10.07
C VAL A 131 -3.13 -6.28 9.60
N VAL A 132 -3.13 -6.55 8.30
CA VAL A 132 -3.93 -7.63 7.71
C VAL A 132 -3.08 -8.86 7.55
N LEU A 133 -3.54 -9.96 8.11
CA LEU A 133 -2.86 -11.26 8.08
C LEU A 133 -3.70 -12.31 7.35
N ALA A 134 -3.04 -13.35 6.92
CA ALA A 134 -3.61 -14.60 6.46
C ALA A 134 -2.62 -15.74 6.75
N SER A 135 -3.08 -16.97 6.80
CA SER A 135 -2.21 -18.12 6.88
C SER A 135 -1.27 -18.22 5.67
N ALA A 136 -0.12 -18.83 5.85
CA ALA A 136 0.84 -19.06 4.77
C ALA A 136 0.19 -19.81 3.59
N ARG A 137 -0.69 -20.75 3.88
CA ARG A 137 -1.46 -21.51 2.86
C ARG A 137 -2.36 -20.59 2.04
N THR A 138 -3.12 -19.71 2.68
CA THR A 138 -4.03 -18.78 2.02
C THR A 138 -3.24 -17.74 1.22
N THR A 139 -2.18 -17.21 1.80
CA THR A 139 -1.26 -16.26 1.14
C THR A 139 -0.66 -16.87 -0.12
N ALA A 140 -0.10 -18.07 -0.05
CA ALA A 140 0.48 -18.76 -1.21
C ALA A 140 -0.58 -19.03 -2.29
N LYS A 141 -1.75 -19.57 -1.91
CA LYS A 141 -2.85 -19.84 -2.84
C LYS A 141 -3.29 -18.56 -3.59
N ARG A 142 -3.49 -17.45 -2.86
CA ARG A 142 -3.94 -16.19 -3.45
C ARG A 142 -2.84 -15.53 -4.30
N ALA A 143 -1.59 -15.59 -3.85
CA ALA A 143 -0.47 -15.01 -4.57
C ALA A 143 -0.19 -15.75 -5.88
N LEU A 144 -0.12 -17.08 -5.85
CA LEU A 144 0.15 -17.92 -7.04
C LEU A 144 -0.98 -17.89 -8.08
N ALA A 145 -2.21 -17.52 -7.66
CA ALA A 145 -3.32 -17.29 -8.60
C ALA A 145 -3.17 -16.00 -9.42
N ARG A 146 -2.22 -15.10 -9.08
CA ARG A 146 -2.00 -13.85 -9.82
C ARG A 146 -1.20 -14.13 -11.11
N PRO A 147 -1.54 -13.49 -12.25
CA PRO A 147 -0.79 -13.65 -13.50
C PRO A 147 0.71 -13.33 -13.33
N GLY A 148 1.58 -14.23 -13.76
CA GLY A 148 3.03 -14.04 -13.73
C GLY A 148 3.70 -14.21 -12.36
N MET A 149 2.96 -14.66 -11.34
CA MET A 149 3.53 -15.03 -10.03
C MET A 149 4.05 -16.47 -10.09
N THR A 150 5.27 -16.66 -9.58
CA THR A 150 5.90 -17.97 -9.39
C THR A 150 6.26 -18.17 -7.92
N GLU A 151 6.56 -19.41 -7.52
CA GLU A 151 7.01 -19.70 -6.15
C GLU A 151 8.28 -18.95 -5.79
N ASP A 152 9.25 -18.85 -6.72
CA ASP A 152 10.50 -18.11 -6.50
C ASP A 152 10.25 -16.61 -6.29
N LYS A 153 9.38 -16.01 -7.10
CA LYS A 153 8.99 -14.61 -6.94
C LYS A 153 8.28 -14.38 -5.61
N LEU A 154 7.34 -15.27 -5.24
CA LEU A 154 6.65 -15.17 -3.97
C LEU A 154 7.62 -15.27 -2.80
N SER A 155 8.54 -16.23 -2.83
CA SER A 155 9.58 -16.39 -1.81
C SER A 155 10.44 -15.15 -1.68
N SER A 156 10.88 -14.58 -2.81
CA SER A 156 11.70 -13.36 -2.84
C SER A 156 10.95 -12.14 -2.26
N ILE A 157 9.65 -12.01 -2.57
CA ILE A 157 8.81 -10.94 -2.03
C ILE A 157 8.65 -11.10 -0.51
N LEU A 158 8.33 -12.32 -0.05
CA LEU A 158 8.17 -12.58 1.38
C LEU A 158 9.49 -12.35 2.16
N ALA A 159 10.63 -12.70 1.59
CA ALA A 159 11.94 -12.46 2.19
C ALA A 159 12.29 -10.97 2.30
N SER A 160 11.70 -10.11 1.47
CA SER A 160 11.89 -8.65 1.53
C SER A 160 10.92 -7.94 2.47
N GLN A 161 9.93 -8.63 3.01
CA GLN A 161 8.93 -8.09 3.92
C GLN A 161 9.27 -8.44 5.38
N MET A 162 8.91 -7.54 6.30
CA MET A 162 9.00 -7.81 7.73
C MET A 162 8.20 -9.07 8.10
N PRO A 163 8.72 -9.95 8.96
CA PRO A 163 8.01 -11.13 9.43
C PRO A 163 6.65 -10.80 10.06
N SER A 164 5.68 -11.70 9.85
CA SER A 164 4.31 -11.47 10.34
C SER A 164 4.22 -11.28 11.86
N ASP A 165 5.06 -11.97 12.63
CA ASP A 165 5.04 -11.84 14.09
C ASP A 165 5.59 -10.49 14.57
N GLU A 166 6.58 -9.93 13.86
CA GLU A 166 7.06 -8.59 14.13
C GLU A 166 6.00 -7.53 13.76
N LYS A 167 5.28 -7.72 12.64
CA LYS A 167 4.15 -6.84 12.27
C LYS A 167 3.03 -6.90 13.30
N LYS A 168 2.71 -8.09 13.82
CA LYS A 168 1.71 -8.26 14.89
C LYS A 168 2.07 -7.47 16.14
N ALA A 169 3.34 -7.53 16.55
CA ALA A 169 3.81 -6.85 17.75
C ALA A 169 3.71 -5.31 17.69
N ARG A 170 3.61 -4.74 16.48
CA ARG A 170 3.54 -3.30 16.22
C ARG A 170 2.15 -2.81 15.80
N ALA A 171 1.16 -3.71 15.74
CA ALA A 171 -0.18 -3.42 15.28
C ALA A 171 -1.08 -2.96 16.44
N ASP A 172 -1.91 -1.94 16.20
CA ASP A 172 -3.03 -1.57 17.09
C ASP A 172 -4.27 -2.43 16.82
N LEU A 173 -4.44 -2.88 15.56
CA LEU A 173 -5.47 -3.83 15.16
C LEU A 173 -4.89 -4.90 14.24
N ILE A 174 -5.20 -6.16 14.52
CA ILE A 174 -4.88 -7.28 13.65
C ILE A 174 -6.18 -7.80 13.05
N LEU A 175 -6.26 -7.86 11.73
CA LEU A 175 -7.39 -8.42 10.99
C LEU A 175 -6.94 -9.71 10.30
N ASP A 176 -7.57 -10.83 10.67
CA ASP A 176 -7.33 -12.12 10.03
C ASP A 176 -8.29 -12.31 8.86
N SER A 177 -7.76 -12.37 7.65
CA SER A 177 -8.54 -12.56 6.43
C SER A 177 -8.83 -14.03 6.09
N ASP A 178 -8.45 -14.96 6.95
CA ASP A 178 -8.91 -16.35 6.88
C ASP A 178 -10.28 -16.53 7.53
N LEU A 179 -10.68 -15.60 8.39
CA LEU A 179 -12.01 -15.57 8.99
C LEU A 179 -13.08 -15.19 7.97
N PRO A 180 -14.36 -15.50 8.24
CA PRO A 180 -15.49 -15.00 7.45
C PRO A 180 -15.44 -13.48 7.30
N LYS A 181 -15.76 -12.99 6.09
CA LYS A 181 -15.66 -11.57 5.76
C LYS A 181 -16.46 -10.65 6.70
N ASP A 182 -17.65 -11.07 7.06
CA ASP A 182 -18.55 -10.37 7.98
C ASP A 182 -17.95 -10.28 9.38
N GLN A 183 -17.32 -11.32 9.86
CA GLN A 183 -16.63 -11.30 11.15
C GLN A 183 -15.46 -10.32 11.14
N THR A 184 -14.60 -10.38 10.12
CA THR A 184 -13.46 -9.46 9.97
C THR A 184 -13.94 -8.01 9.79
N ARG A 185 -15.04 -7.79 9.03
CA ARG A 185 -15.63 -6.46 8.84
C ARG A 185 -16.22 -5.91 10.13
N ASN A 186 -16.93 -6.71 10.90
CA ASN A 186 -17.47 -6.29 12.20
C ASN A 186 -16.35 -5.93 13.18
N GLN A 187 -15.28 -6.74 13.24
CA GLN A 187 -14.11 -6.44 14.06
C GLN A 187 -13.48 -5.08 13.68
N LEU A 188 -13.38 -4.78 12.39
CA LEU A 188 -12.91 -3.47 11.92
C LEU A 188 -13.83 -2.34 12.38
N ILE A 189 -15.14 -2.46 12.18
CA ILE A 189 -16.13 -1.43 12.54
C ILE A 189 -16.13 -1.17 14.05
N ASP A 190 -16.12 -2.24 14.85
CA ASP A 190 -16.09 -2.14 16.31
C ASP A 190 -14.82 -1.41 16.76
N TRP A 191 -13.67 -1.75 16.21
CA TRP A 191 -12.41 -1.08 16.56
C TRP A 191 -12.40 0.40 16.12
N LEU A 192 -12.89 0.73 14.93
CA LEU A 192 -13.01 2.13 14.49
C LEU A 192 -13.88 2.94 15.46
N SER A 193 -14.94 2.33 15.99
CA SER A 193 -15.79 2.96 17.02
C SER A 193 -15.02 3.17 18.33
N VAL A 194 -14.22 2.19 18.76
CA VAL A 194 -13.37 2.29 19.98
C VAL A 194 -12.38 3.44 19.88
N ILE A 195 -11.79 3.66 18.72
CA ILE A 195 -10.89 4.81 18.52
C ILE A 195 -11.65 6.14 18.29
N GLY A 196 -12.97 6.16 18.48
CA GLY A 196 -13.80 7.38 18.46
C GLY A 196 -14.16 7.87 17.07
N LEU A 197 -14.24 6.99 16.08
CA LEU A 197 -14.80 7.30 14.76
C LEU A 197 -16.27 6.89 14.73
N SER A 198 -17.16 7.87 14.49
CA SER A 198 -18.59 7.61 14.33
C SER A 198 -18.83 6.97 12.96
N ILE A 199 -19.06 5.67 12.95
CA ILE A 199 -19.36 4.90 11.75
C ILE A 199 -20.86 4.69 11.64
N VAL A 200 -21.47 5.21 10.59
CA VAL A 200 -22.88 4.90 10.27
C VAL A 200 -22.92 3.46 9.75
N ARG A 201 -23.52 2.56 10.53
CA ARG A 201 -23.82 1.21 10.04
C ARG A 201 -24.98 1.35 9.04
N ASN A 202 -24.70 1.24 7.76
CA ASN A 202 -25.77 1.01 6.79
C ASN A 202 -26.23 -0.44 6.99
N GLU A 203 -27.43 -0.58 7.54
CA GLU A 203 -28.15 -1.86 7.66
C GLU A 203 -28.54 -2.42 6.30
#